data_b7565fddd93fa2ccd515a976cbec2ec3
#
_entry.id   b7565fddd93fa2ccd515a976cbec2ec3
#
_cell.length_a   1.000
_cell.length_b   1.000
_cell.length_c   1.000
_cell.angle_alpha   90.00
_cell.angle_beta   90.00
_cell.angle_gamma   90.00
#
_symmetry.space_group_name_H-M   'P 1'
#
loop_
_entity.id
_entity.type
_entity.pdbx_description
1 polymer ?
#
loop_
_entity_poly.entity_id
_entity_poly.type
_entity_poly.pdbx_seq_one_letter_code
_entity_poly.pdbx_strand_id
1 'polypeptide(L)'
;GVGGQNKMNRVFDSTAINSTQRFANRMQSGIFPPQRNWCRLEPGSDIPLDRKQEAQRALDMYTETFFDTLKQSNFDIAIGEFLLDLSVGTAVMMVQPGDDVNPINFIPVPQYLVAFEEGADGKVDNVYRRIRIKGEAIQRQWPEATIPEKIQIQIDNFLVCNEEFPF
;
A
#
# COMPACT_ATOMS: atom_id res chain seq x y z
N GLY A 1 11.67 13.31 25.17
CA GLY A 1 11.45 11.87 24.98
C GLY A 1 12.27 11.36 23.82
N VAL A 2 12.79 10.15 23.92
CA VAL A 2 13.52 9.49 22.83
C VAL A 2 12.55 9.19 21.70
N GLY A 3 12.88 9.57 20.44
CA GLY A 3 12.06 9.27 19.27
C GLY A 3 11.81 7.77 19.14
N GLY A 4 10.59 7.38 18.81
CA GLY A 4 10.19 5.97 18.64
C GLY A 4 9.84 5.20 19.93
N GLN A 5 9.85 5.84 21.10
CA GLN A 5 9.39 5.19 22.33
C GLN A 5 7.89 4.87 22.28
N ASN A 6 7.54 3.61 22.54
CA ASN A 6 6.15 3.20 22.65
C ASN A 6 5.47 3.88 23.86
N LYS A 7 4.49 4.73 23.59
CA LYS A 7 3.75 5.50 24.61
C LYS A 7 2.51 4.77 25.12
N MET A 8 2.28 3.52 24.74
CA MET A 8 1.06 2.78 25.12
C MET A 8 0.82 2.75 26.64
N ASN A 9 1.88 2.70 27.44
CA ASN A 9 1.76 2.72 28.92
C ASN A 9 1.29 4.07 29.49
N ARG A 10 1.08 5.09 28.66
CA ARG A 10 0.59 6.42 29.05
C ARG A 10 -0.77 6.75 28.44
N VAL A 11 -1.42 5.79 27.80
CA VAL A 11 -2.76 5.97 27.24
C VAL A 11 -3.77 5.60 28.31
N PHE A 12 -4.38 6.61 28.92
CA PHE A 12 -5.40 6.44 29.96
C PHE A 12 -6.83 6.53 29.41
N ASP A 13 -6.98 6.87 28.13
CA ASP A 13 -8.26 7.16 27.49
C ASP A 13 -8.26 6.64 26.05
N SER A 14 -9.34 5.99 25.65
CA SER A 14 -9.53 5.45 24.30
C SER A 14 -10.17 6.44 23.31
N THR A 15 -10.47 7.67 23.72
CA THR A 15 -11.18 8.67 22.91
C THR A 15 -10.45 8.94 21.58
N ALA A 16 -9.13 9.13 21.61
CA ALA A 16 -8.34 9.37 20.42
C ALA A 16 -8.38 8.18 19.45
N ILE A 17 -8.22 6.95 19.96
CA ILE A 17 -8.27 5.71 19.18
C ILE A 17 -9.64 5.55 18.52
N ASN A 18 -10.71 5.73 19.28
CA ASN A 18 -12.07 5.63 18.77
C ASN A 18 -12.39 6.71 17.74
N SER A 19 -11.87 7.92 17.94
CA SER A 19 -12.05 9.05 17.00
C SER A 19 -11.33 8.79 15.68
N THR A 20 -10.10 8.29 15.73
CA THR A 20 -9.31 7.87 14.56
C THR A 20 -10.06 6.79 13.76
N GLN A 21 -10.57 5.76 14.44
CA GLN A 21 -11.31 4.68 13.79
C GLN A 21 -12.60 5.19 13.14
N ARG A 22 -13.35 6.07 13.82
CA ARG A 22 -14.56 6.68 13.27
C ARG A 22 -14.25 7.56 12.06
N PHE A 23 -13.15 8.31 12.12
CA PHE A 23 -12.70 9.14 11.00
C PHE A 23 -12.39 8.26 9.79
N ALA A 24 -11.53 7.24 9.93
CA ALA A 24 -11.16 6.34 8.85
C ALA A 24 -12.40 5.66 8.22
N ASN A 25 -13.31 5.14 9.04
CA ASN A 25 -14.54 4.49 8.56
C ASN A 25 -15.46 5.45 7.79
N ARG A 26 -15.58 6.70 8.25
CA ARG A 26 -16.36 7.72 7.55
C ARG A 26 -15.73 8.14 6.22
N MET A 27 -14.41 8.30 6.21
CA MET A 27 -13.66 8.58 4.98
C MET A 27 -13.80 7.44 3.98
N GLN A 28 -13.63 6.20 4.41
CA GLN A 28 -13.80 5.04 3.55
C GLN A 28 -15.20 4.97 2.96
N SER A 29 -16.23 5.05 3.78
CA SER A 29 -17.61 4.99 3.29
C SER A 29 -18.02 6.18 2.42
N GLY A 30 -17.38 7.34 2.58
CA GLY A 30 -17.66 8.54 1.80
C GLY A 30 -16.92 8.60 0.46
N ILE A 31 -15.66 8.14 0.42
CA ILE A 31 -14.80 8.24 -0.77
C ILE A 31 -14.79 6.93 -1.56
N PHE A 32 -14.73 5.79 -0.86
CA PHE A 32 -14.60 4.46 -1.43
C PHE A 32 -15.76 3.53 -1.05
N PRO A 33 -17.02 3.90 -1.34
CA PRO A 33 -18.16 3.03 -0.99
C PRO A 33 -18.06 1.71 -1.75
N PRO A 34 -18.07 0.55 -1.06
CA PRO A 34 -17.80 -0.76 -1.69
C PRO A 34 -18.89 -1.19 -2.68
N GLN A 35 -20.08 -0.61 -2.57
CA GLN A 35 -21.24 -0.99 -3.40
C GLN A 35 -21.48 -0.06 -4.59
N ARG A 36 -20.63 0.94 -4.80
CA ARG A 36 -20.77 1.92 -5.88
C ARG A 36 -19.44 2.13 -6.59
N ASN A 37 -19.53 2.35 -7.89
CA ASN A 37 -18.41 2.88 -8.65
C ASN A 37 -18.22 4.35 -8.25
N TRP A 38 -17.10 4.65 -7.58
CA TRP A 38 -16.80 5.99 -7.06
C TRP A 38 -15.95 6.83 -8.02
N CYS A 39 -15.53 6.27 -9.15
CA CYS A 39 -14.90 6.98 -10.25
C CYS A 39 -15.40 6.42 -11.58
N ARG A 40 -15.14 7.16 -12.66
CA ARG A 40 -15.47 6.79 -14.02
C ARG A 40 -14.35 7.26 -14.94
N LEU A 41 -14.01 6.44 -15.92
CA LEU A 41 -13.11 6.84 -16.98
C LEU A 41 -13.88 7.64 -18.02
N GLU A 42 -13.32 8.77 -18.43
CA GLU A 42 -13.92 9.64 -19.45
C GLU A 42 -12.93 9.93 -20.57
N PRO A 43 -13.40 10.12 -21.83
CA PRO A 43 -12.53 10.48 -22.93
C PRO A 43 -11.86 11.83 -22.70
N GLY A 44 -10.57 11.89 -22.96
CA GLY A 44 -9.80 13.13 -22.88
C GLY A 44 -10.31 14.21 -23.87
N SER A 45 -9.85 15.45 -23.66
CA SER A 45 -10.21 16.60 -24.49
C SER A 45 -9.67 16.51 -25.93
N ASP A 46 -8.68 15.69 -26.14
CA ASP A 46 -7.99 15.43 -27.42
C ASP A 46 -8.77 14.51 -28.37
N ILE A 47 -9.79 13.81 -27.85
CA ILE A 47 -10.63 12.91 -28.65
C ILE A 47 -11.69 13.74 -29.43
N PRO A 48 -11.74 13.60 -30.78
CA PRO A 48 -12.75 14.27 -31.58
C PRO A 48 -14.19 13.94 -31.19
N LEU A 49 -15.10 14.91 -31.34
CA LEU A 49 -16.49 14.81 -30.88
C LEU A 49 -17.25 13.64 -31.49
N ASP A 50 -16.97 13.30 -32.73
CA ASP A 50 -17.57 12.18 -33.47
C ASP A 50 -17.19 10.81 -32.90
N ARG A 51 -16.02 10.70 -32.26
CA ARG A 51 -15.52 9.46 -31.65
C ARG A 51 -15.75 9.39 -30.17
N LYS A 52 -16.15 10.48 -29.51
CA LYS A 52 -16.33 10.51 -28.04
C LYS A 52 -17.32 9.47 -27.54
N GLN A 53 -18.39 9.22 -28.27
CA GLN A 53 -19.40 8.25 -27.86
C GLN A 53 -18.91 6.81 -27.92
N GLU A 54 -18.13 6.47 -28.91
CA GLU A 54 -17.51 5.15 -29.04
C GLU A 54 -16.43 4.94 -27.96
N ALA A 55 -15.57 5.94 -27.79
CA ALA A 55 -14.55 5.93 -26.74
C ALA A 55 -15.18 5.81 -25.33
N GLN A 56 -16.30 6.54 -25.09
CA GLN A 56 -16.99 6.45 -23.80
C GLN A 56 -17.53 5.04 -23.52
N ARG A 57 -18.09 4.35 -24.52
CA ARG A 57 -18.56 2.97 -24.34
C ARG A 57 -17.44 2.01 -23.99
N ALA A 58 -16.28 2.16 -24.62
CA ALA A 58 -15.10 1.36 -24.29
C ALA A 58 -14.60 1.66 -22.86
N LEU A 59 -14.55 2.94 -22.48
CA LEU A 59 -14.12 3.35 -21.14
C LEU A 59 -15.11 2.94 -20.05
N ASP A 60 -16.41 2.90 -20.34
CA ASP A 60 -17.39 2.38 -19.40
C ASP A 60 -17.15 0.87 -19.11
N MET A 61 -16.83 0.09 -20.16
CA MET A 61 -16.49 -1.32 -20.01
C MET A 61 -15.21 -1.53 -19.18
N TYR A 62 -14.19 -0.69 -19.42
CA TYR A 62 -12.97 -0.71 -18.58
C TYR A 62 -13.24 -0.29 -17.15
N THR A 63 -14.13 0.67 -16.92
CA THR A 63 -14.53 1.09 -15.58
C THR A 63 -15.18 -0.06 -14.81
N GLU A 64 -16.11 -0.80 -15.42
CA GLU A 64 -16.73 -1.96 -14.80
C GLU A 64 -15.70 -3.06 -14.49
N THR A 65 -14.85 -3.41 -15.46
CA THR A 65 -13.78 -4.40 -15.25
C THR A 65 -12.84 -3.99 -14.12
N PHE A 66 -12.49 -2.72 -14.02
CA PHE A 66 -11.64 -2.17 -12.95
C PHE A 66 -12.31 -2.37 -11.58
N PHE A 67 -13.59 -2.02 -11.44
CA PHE A 67 -14.28 -2.20 -10.17
C PHE A 67 -14.51 -3.66 -9.80
N ASP A 68 -14.74 -4.53 -10.77
CA ASP A 68 -14.85 -5.97 -10.52
C ASP A 68 -13.52 -6.55 -10.04
N THR A 69 -12.41 -6.11 -10.62
CA THR A 69 -11.06 -6.47 -10.17
C THR A 69 -10.78 -5.95 -8.75
N LEU A 70 -11.14 -4.71 -8.44
CA LEU A 70 -10.99 -4.15 -7.09
C LEU A 70 -11.81 -4.92 -6.05
N LYS A 71 -13.05 -5.29 -6.36
CA LYS A 71 -13.92 -6.06 -5.46
C LYS A 71 -13.37 -7.46 -5.16
N GLN A 72 -12.66 -8.07 -6.12
CA GLN A 72 -12.00 -9.37 -5.93
C GLN A 72 -10.68 -9.25 -5.15
N SER A 73 -10.08 -8.07 -5.12
CA SER A 73 -8.82 -7.81 -4.43
C SER A 73 -9.01 -7.55 -2.93
N ASN A 74 -7.90 -7.34 -2.24
CA ASN A 74 -7.89 -6.94 -0.83
C ASN A 74 -8.05 -5.41 -0.62
N PHE A 75 -8.51 -4.66 -1.63
CA PHE A 75 -8.57 -3.20 -1.60
C PHE A 75 -9.35 -2.65 -0.41
N ASP A 76 -10.53 -3.19 -0.11
CA ASP A 76 -11.40 -2.67 0.96
C ASP A 76 -10.75 -2.75 2.34
N ILE A 77 -9.99 -3.81 2.61
CA ILE A 77 -9.25 -3.96 3.87
C ILE A 77 -8.05 -3.02 3.88
N ALA A 78 -7.28 -3.02 2.79
CA ALA A 78 -6.06 -2.24 2.67
C ALA A 78 -6.32 -0.72 2.75
N ILE A 79 -7.39 -0.24 2.13
CA ILE A 79 -7.74 1.18 2.18
C ILE A 79 -8.20 1.61 3.58
N GLY A 80 -8.85 0.72 4.34
CA GLY A 80 -9.21 0.98 5.74
C GLY A 80 -7.98 1.19 6.61
N GLU A 81 -6.96 0.34 6.49
CA GLU A 81 -5.69 0.49 7.20
C GLU A 81 -4.93 1.75 6.75
N PHE A 82 -4.89 2.01 5.46
CA PHE A 82 -4.29 3.23 4.91
C PHE A 82 -4.93 4.51 5.47
N LEU A 83 -6.26 4.55 5.57
CA LEU A 83 -6.97 5.71 6.12
C LEU A 83 -6.77 5.88 7.62
N LEU A 84 -6.52 4.80 8.36
CA LEU A 84 -6.12 4.88 9.78
C LEU A 84 -4.78 5.59 9.91
N ASP A 85 -3.76 5.18 9.16
CA ASP A 85 -2.46 5.83 9.17
C ASP A 85 -2.55 7.29 8.69
N LEU A 86 -3.33 7.55 7.64
CA LEU A 86 -3.56 8.91 7.11
C LEU A 86 -4.19 9.84 8.14
N SER A 87 -5.01 9.33 9.05
CA SER A 87 -5.66 10.14 10.09
C SER A 87 -4.69 10.71 11.12
N VAL A 88 -3.51 10.11 11.26
CA VAL A 88 -2.50 10.50 12.27
C VAL A 88 -1.20 11.02 11.64
N GLY A 89 -1.01 10.83 10.33
CA GLY A 89 0.19 11.26 9.64
C GLY A 89 0.19 10.92 8.15
N THR A 90 1.32 10.48 7.64
CA THR A 90 1.47 10.06 6.25
C THR A 90 1.13 8.58 6.12
N ALA A 91 0.25 8.25 5.19
CA ALA A 91 -0.05 6.87 4.86
C ALA A 91 0.67 6.44 3.59
N VAL A 92 1.09 5.19 3.53
CA VAL A 92 1.77 4.60 2.37
C VAL A 92 1.07 3.31 1.99
N MET A 93 0.77 3.18 0.71
CA MET A 93 0.24 1.94 0.14
C MET A 93 1.12 1.50 -1.02
N MET A 94 1.58 0.27 -0.96
CA MET A 94 2.28 -0.38 -2.07
C MET A 94 1.28 -1.18 -2.89
N VAL A 95 1.31 -1.00 -4.19
CA VAL A 95 0.51 -1.77 -5.14
C VAL A 95 1.44 -2.72 -5.88
N GLN A 96 1.13 -3.99 -5.84
CA GLN A 96 1.93 -5.04 -6.48
C GLN A 96 1.09 -5.92 -7.39
N PRO A 97 1.67 -6.54 -8.41
CA PRO A 97 1.03 -7.64 -9.11
C PRO A 97 0.66 -8.75 -8.11
N GLY A 98 -0.53 -9.28 -8.27
CA GLY A 98 -1.01 -10.41 -7.50
C GLY A 98 -0.82 -11.75 -8.22
N ASP A 99 -1.81 -12.63 -8.09
CA ASP A 99 -1.88 -13.92 -8.76
C ASP A 99 -2.95 -13.93 -9.86
N ASP A 100 -3.16 -15.08 -10.51
CA ASP A 100 -4.15 -15.23 -11.59
C ASP A 100 -5.60 -15.04 -11.10
N VAL A 101 -5.85 -15.21 -9.82
CA VAL A 101 -7.19 -15.02 -9.21
C VAL A 101 -7.38 -13.58 -8.74
N ASN A 102 -6.34 -13.02 -8.12
CA ASN A 102 -6.32 -11.65 -7.61
C ASN A 102 -5.16 -10.89 -8.26
N PRO A 103 -5.37 -10.28 -9.43
CA PRO A 103 -4.29 -9.71 -10.22
C PRO A 103 -3.62 -8.48 -9.60
N ILE A 104 -4.23 -7.88 -8.57
CA ILE A 104 -3.71 -6.71 -7.87
C ILE A 104 -3.72 -6.96 -6.37
N ASN A 105 -2.58 -6.70 -5.72
CA ASN A 105 -2.43 -6.78 -4.28
C ASN A 105 -2.08 -5.41 -3.69
N PHE A 106 -2.85 -4.96 -2.71
CA PHE A 106 -2.67 -3.71 -2.00
C PHE A 106 -2.07 -3.98 -0.63
N ILE A 107 -0.92 -3.37 -0.35
CA ILE A 107 -0.18 -3.58 0.90
C ILE A 107 -0.04 -2.23 1.61
N PRO A 108 -0.86 -1.94 2.63
CA PRO A 108 -0.64 -0.78 3.47
C PRO A 108 0.67 -0.97 4.24
N VAL A 109 1.53 0.06 4.21
CA VAL A 109 2.82 0.01 4.87
C VAL A 109 2.77 0.92 6.08
N PRO A 110 2.90 0.37 7.30
CA PRO A 110 2.88 1.17 8.52
C PRO A 110 3.91 2.29 8.49
N GLN A 111 3.51 3.49 8.89
CA GLN A 111 4.35 4.69 8.82
C GLN A 111 5.71 4.53 9.52
N TYR A 112 5.79 3.79 10.63
CA TYR A 112 7.04 3.58 11.36
C TYR A 112 8.05 2.69 10.63
N LEU A 113 7.64 2.04 9.53
CA LEU A 113 8.50 1.23 8.67
C LEU A 113 8.95 1.98 7.40
N VAL A 114 8.58 3.25 7.25
CA VAL A 114 8.88 4.03 6.05
C VAL A 114 9.68 5.26 6.40
N ALA A 115 10.67 5.57 5.57
CA ALA A 115 11.39 6.84 5.58
C ALA A 115 11.34 7.45 4.18
N PHE A 116 11.19 8.77 4.14
CA PHE A 116 11.15 9.54 2.90
C PHE A 116 12.39 10.40 2.79
N GLU A 117 12.93 10.48 1.61
CA GLU A 117 14.00 11.41 1.27
C GLU A 117 13.43 12.47 0.32
N GLU A 118 13.62 13.73 0.71
CA GLU A 118 13.17 14.88 -0.05
C GLU A 118 14.27 15.37 -0.98
N GLY A 119 13.94 15.53 -2.24
CA GLY A 119 14.84 16.09 -3.24
C GLY A 119 14.97 17.60 -3.15
N ALA A 120 15.87 18.14 -3.94
CA ALA A 120 16.14 19.59 -3.99
C ALA A 120 14.95 20.44 -4.43
N ASP A 121 13.96 19.85 -5.09
CA ASP A 121 12.73 20.48 -5.55
C ASP A 121 11.55 20.37 -4.55
N GLY A 122 11.81 19.83 -3.36
CA GLY A 122 10.80 19.66 -2.30
C GLY A 122 9.85 18.50 -2.53
N LYS A 123 10.12 17.63 -3.51
CA LYS A 123 9.34 16.42 -3.74
C LYS A 123 10.02 15.22 -3.11
N VAL A 124 9.24 14.18 -2.86
CA VAL A 124 9.77 12.90 -2.40
C VAL A 124 10.51 12.22 -3.55
N ASP A 125 11.83 12.07 -3.41
CA ASP A 125 12.71 11.42 -4.38
C ASP A 125 12.78 9.92 -4.13
N ASN A 126 13.01 9.54 -2.87
CA ASN A 126 13.16 8.16 -2.49
C ASN A 126 12.23 7.79 -1.33
N VAL A 127 11.75 6.56 -1.36
CA VAL A 127 10.95 5.97 -0.29
C VAL A 127 11.66 4.70 0.18
N TYR A 128 12.11 4.70 1.42
CA TYR A 128 12.76 3.56 2.03
C TYR A 128 11.77 2.81 2.91
N ARG A 129 11.66 1.50 2.71
CA ARG A 129 10.83 0.62 3.52
C ARG A 129 11.71 -0.35 4.30
N ARG A 130 11.55 -0.37 5.61
CA ARG A 130 12.17 -1.38 6.47
C ARG A 130 11.30 -2.63 6.50
N ILE A 131 11.86 -3.75 6.09
CA ILE A 131 11.17 -5.05 6.13
C ILE A 131 12.01 -6.08 6.90
N ARG A 132 11.31 -7.06 7.47
CA ARG A 132 11.94 -8.28 8.00
C ARG A 132 11.57 -9.42 7.09
N ILE A 133 12.58 -10.07 6.51
CA ILE A 133 12.39 -11.13 5.55
C ILE A 133 13.26 -12.33 5.94
N LYS A 134 12.75 -13.53 5.73
CA LYS A 134 13.54 -14.77 5.90
C LYS A 134 14.55 -14.87 4.78
N GLY A 135 15.76 -15.36 5.10
CA GLY A 135 16.85 -15.49 4.13
C GLY A 135 16.46 -16.26 2.86
N GLU A 136 15.74 -17.37 2.97
CA GLU A 136 15.21 -18.12 1.83
C GLU A 136 14.31 -17.30 0.89
N ALA A 137 13.56 -16.37 1.45
CA ALA A 137 12.66 -15.52 0.67
C ALA A 137 13.44 -14.46 -0.12
N ILE A 138 14.65 -14.06 0.33
CA ILE A 138 15.53 -13.13 -0.39
C ILE A 138 15.92 -13.72 -1.74
N GLN A 139 16.43 -14.95 -1.77
CA GLN A 139 16.85 -15.62 -2.99
C GLN A 139 15.69 -15.82 -3.98
N ARG A 140 14.47 -16.07 -3.45
CA ARG A 140 13.28 -16.25 -4.29
C ARG A 140 12.82 -14.93 -4.91
N GLN A 141 12.88 -13.85 -4.13
CA GLN A 141 12.36 -12.55 -4.55
C GLN A 141 13.37 -11.76 -5.39
N TRP A 142 14.67 -11.93 -5.09
CA TRP A 142 15.79 -11.29 -5.79
C TRP A 142 16.89 -12.32 -6.12
N PRO A 143 16.73 -13.10 -7.21
CA PRO A 143 17.69 -14.14 -7.59
C PRO A 143 19.11 -13.62 -7.83
N GLU A 144 19.23 -12.36 -8.28
CA GLU A 144 20.50 -11.70 -8.57
C GLU A 144 21.15 -11.02 -7.35
N ALA A 145 20.50 -11.10 -6.17
CA ALA A 145 21.02 -10.42 -4.97
C ALA A 145 22.27 -11.12 -4.44
N THR A 146 23.32 -10.36 -4.17
CA THR A 146 24.51 -10.86 -3.48
C THR A 146 24.23 -10.95 -1.99
N ILE A 147 24.09 -12.17 -1.48
CA ILE A 147 23.81 -12.42 -0.07
C ILE A 147 25.14 -12.51 0.69
N PRO A 148 25.32 -11.79 1.80
CA PRO A 148 26.48 -11.91 2.66
C PRO A 148 26.68 -13.36 3.15
N GLU A 149 27.93 -13.83 3.19
CA GLU A 149 28.29 -15.23 3.54
C GLU A 149 27.67 -15.68 4.88
N LYS A 150 27.65 -14.80 5.87
CA LYS A 150 27.04 -15.06 7.18
C LYS A 150 25.56 -15.44 7.10
N ILE A 151 24.82 -14.77 6.22
CA ILE A 151 23.39 -15.03 5.99
C ILE A 151 23.22 -16.30 5.16
N GLN A 152 24.08 -16.51 4.16
CA GLN A 152 24.06 -17.72 3.35
C GLN A 152 24.23 -18.98 4.22
N ILE A 153 25.18 -18.98 5.15
CA ILE A 153 25.38 -20.06 6.11
C ILE A 153 24.12 -20.32 6.97
N GLN A 154 23.42 -19.25 7.36
CA GLN A 154 22.16 -19.39 8.12
C GLN A 154 21.04 -19.99 7.28
N ILE A 155 20.94 -19.61 6.00
CA ILE A 155 19.97 -20.17 5.04
C ILE A 155 20.26 -21.67 4.84
N ASP A 156 21.50 -22.02 4.57
CA ASP A 156 21.92 -23.40 4.27
C ASP A 156 21.70 -24.33 5.48
N ASN A 157 21.78 -23.81 6.70
CA ASN A 157 21.49 -24.54 7.92
C ASN A 157 20.02 -24.50 8.35
N PHE A 158 19.10 -24.02 7.52
CA PHE A 158 17.66 -23.84 7.82
C PHE A 158 17.38 -22.99 9.07
N LEU A 159 18.31 -22.12 9.45
CA LEU A 159 18.14 -21.22 10.57
C LEU A 159 17.32 -19.99 10.13
N VAL A 160 16.46 -19.51 11.02
CA VAL A 160 15.69 -18.28 10.77
C VAL A 160 16.64 -17.09 10.81
N CYS A 161 16.80 -16.40 9.71
CA CYS A 161 17.53 -15.16 9.66
C CYS A 161 16.68 -14.03 10.28
N ASN A 162 17.12 -13.50 11.42
CA ASN A 162 16.44 -12.39 12.12
C ASN A 162 17.09 -11.02 11.83
N GLU A 163 18.01 -10.95 10.88
CA GLU A 163 18.67 -9.69 10.51
C GLU A 163 17.72 -8.81 9.69
N GLU A 164 17.68 -7.53 10.00
CA GLU A 164 16.93 -6.52 9.28
C GLU A 164 17.78 -6.01 8.11
N PHE A 165 17.25 -6.08 6.89
CA PHE A 165 17.91 -5.53 5.72
C PHE A 165 17.26 -4.18 5.38
N PRO A 166 18.01 -3.07 5.43
CA PRO A 166 17.57 -1.82 4.83
C PRO A 166 17.59 -1.96 3.30
N PHE A 167 16.50 -1.63 2.66
CA PHE A 167 16.41 -1.43 1.22
C PHE A 167 16.35 0.04 0.93
#